data_4acfdd0b60ada3e9f9b399e120f4af08
#
_entry.id   4acfdd0b60ada3e9f9b399e120f4af08
#
_cell.length_a   1.000
_cell.length_b   1.000
_cell.length_c   1.000
_cell.angle_alpha   90.00
_cell.angle_beta   90.00
_cell.angle_gamma   90.00
#
_symmetry.space_group_name_H-M   'P 1'
#
loop_
_entity.id
_entity.type
_entity.pdbx_description
1 polymer ?
#
loop_
_entity_poly.entity_id
_entity_poly.type
_entity_poly.pdbx_seq_one_letter_code
_entity_poly.pdbx_strand_id
1 'polypeptide(L)'
;MHNGKISSIKTTVFNYPKVSSLLFAGAILLSTLIGPKALAQGDIMVTPHRLVFDGSKRSEVLNIANTGQDTARYVVSLIQYRMTENCAFEQITEPDSGQRFADNFIRFFPRNVVLGPNEAQTIKVQLSKASQLE
;
A
#
# COMPACT_ATOMS: atom_id res chain seq x y z
N MET A 1 26.56 18.28 82.06
CA MET A 1 27.64 18.20 81.05
C MET A 1 27.50 16.87 80.34
N HIS A 2 26.97 16.87 79.10
CA HIS A 2 26.90 15.66 78.32
C HIS A 2 27.28 16.05 76.85
N ASN A 3 28.49 15.72 76.44
CA ASN A 3 29.01 15.98 75.11
C ASN A 3 28.42 14.96 74.10
N GLY A 4 27.54 15.42 73.22
CA GLY A 4 27.05 14.69 72.07
C GLY A 4 28.05 14.74 70.95
N LYS A 5 28.60 13.60 70.59
CA LYS A 5 29.59 13.38 69.51
C LYS A 5 28.80 13.31 68.19
N ILE A 6 28.99 14.30 67.32
CA ILE A 6 28.43 14.33 65.98
C ILE A 6 29.23 13.36 65.08
N SER A 7 28.58 12.31 64.62
CA SER A 7 29.14 11.35 63.69
C SER A 7 29.07 11.95 62.25
N SER A 8 30.27 12.14 61.68
CA SER A 8 30.41 12.61 60.29
C SER A 8 30.02 11.50 59.30
N ILE A 9 28.99 11.74 58.54
CA ILE A 9 28.59 10.84 57.42
C ILE A 9 29.51 11.10 56.25
N LYS A 10 30.39 10.15 55.95
CA LYS A 10 31.21 10.15 54.71
C LYS A 10 30.32 9.78 53.53
N THR A 11 29.99 10.74 52.68
CA THR A 11 29.37 10.47 51.41
C THR A 11 30.42 9.91 50.44
N THR A 12 30.32 8.63 50.14
CA THR A 12 31.14 7.97 49.09
C THR A 12 30.59 8.31 47.73
N VAL A 13 31.23 9.21 47.02
CA VAL A 13 30.92 9.48 45.63
C VAL A 13 31.42 8.33 44.77
N PHE A 14 30.52 7.49 44.27
CA PHE A 14 30.84 6.45 43.29
C PHE A 14 31.13 7.12 41.95
N ASN A 15 32.38 7.10 41.54
CA ASN A 15 32.85 7.62 40.28
C ASN A 15 32.61 6.51 39.21
N TYR A 16 31.54 6.58 38.46
CA TYR A 16 31.26 5.65 37.36
C TYR A 16 32.26 5.90 36.20
N PRO A 17 32.97 4.90 35.71
CA PRO A 17 33.91 5.12 34.62
C PRO A 17 33.17 5.55 33.36
N LYS A 18 33.68 6.61 32.71
CA LYS A 18 33.13 7.25 31.49
C LYS A 18 33.02 6.32 30.26
N VAL A 19 33.44 5.08 30.37
CA VAL A 19 33.35 4.06 29.30
C VAL A 19 31.94 3.58 28.98
N SER A 20 30.98 3.68 29.92
CA SER A 20 29.59 3.27 29.67
C SER A 20 28.87 4.22 28.70
N SER A 21 29.23 5.49 28.68
CA SER A 21 28.64 6.50 27.79
C SER A 21 29.02 6.27 26.31
N LEU A 22 30.24 5.82 26.06
CA LEU A 22 30.73 5.52 24.70
C LEU A 22 30.07 4.26 24.12
N LEU A 23 29.82 3.23 24.95
CA LEU A 23 29.12 2.02 24.53
C LEU A 23 27.64 2.27 24.21
N PHE A 24 26.97 3.14 24.98
CA PHE A 24 25.58 3.56 24.70
C PHE A 24 25.48 4.39 23.41
N ALA A 25 26.39 5.30 23.17
CA ALA A 25 26.44 6.10 21.95
C ALA A 25 26.70 5.21 20.71
N GLY A 26 27.57 4.21 20.82
CA GLY A 26 27.83 3.24 19.75
C GLY A 26 26.62 2.36 19.41
N ALA A 27 25.86 1.92 20.42
CA ALA A 27 24.65 1.11 20.23
C ALA A 27 23.53 1.89 19.53
N ILE A 28 23.36 3.18 19.84
CA ILE A 28 22.36 4.04 19.19
C ILE A 28 22.76 4.32 17.74
N LEU A 29 24.03 4.53 17.45
CA LEU A 29 24.51 4.75 16.08
C LEU A 29 24.37 3.51 15.20
N LEU A 30 24.54 2.31 15.77
CA LEU A 30 24.40 1.05 15.03
C LEU A 30 22.93 0.71 14.73
N SER A 31 21.99 1.13 15.59
CA SER A 31 20.55 0.88 15.38
C SER A 31 19.95 1.71 14.24
N THR A 32 20.56 2.82 13.86
CA THR A 32 20.11 3.66 12.73
C THR A 32 20.48 3.08 11.37
N LEU A 33 21.44 2.15 11.31
CA LEU A 33 21.85 1.50 10.06
C LEU A 33 20.95 0.32 9.64
N ILE A 34 20.12 -0.19 10.56
CA ILE A 34 19.16 -1.28 10.28
C ILE A 34 17.74 -0.67 10.24
N GLY A 35 17.55 0.33 9.39
CA GLY A 35 16.21 0.81 9.09
C GLY A 35 15.36 -0.29 8.46
N PRO A 36 14.06 -0.43 8.80
CA PRO A 36 13.17 -1.33 8.08
C PRO A 36 13.22 -0.92 6.60
N LYS A 37 13.52 -1.88 5.72
CA LYS A 37 13.35 -1.67 4.28
C LYS A 37 11.87 -1.37 4.09
N ALA A 38 11.52 -0.12 3.79
CA ALA A 38 10.21 0.21 3.33
C ALA A 38 9.98 -0.63 2.07
N LEU A 39 9.07 -1.60 2.14
CA LEU A 39 8.60 -2.30 0.95
C LEU A 39 7.90 -1.22 0.14
N ALA A 40 8.59 -0.70 -0.86
CA ALA A 40 8.00 0.22 -1.82
C ALA A 40 6.83 -0.54 -2.44
N GLN A 41 5.63 -0.07 -2.14
CA GLN A 41 4.43 -0.50 -2.84
C GLN A 41 4.66 -0.13 -4.30
N GLY A 42 4.62 -1.13 -5.20
CA GLY A 42 5.02 -0.93 -6.58
C GLY A 42 4.26 0.26 -7.18
N ASP A 43 4.99 1.24 -7.71
CA ASP A 43 4.43 2.40 -8.37
C ASP A 43 3.81 1.95 -9.69
N ILE A 44 2.49 1.99 -9.78
CA ILE A 44 1.75 1.66 -10.98
C ILE A 44 1.11 2.90 -11.60
N MET A 45 1.32 3.09 -12.88
CA MET A 45 0.58 4.05 -13.70
C MET A 45 -0.46 3.30 -14.52
N VAL A 46 -1.69 3.80 -14.52
CA VAL A 46 -2.81 3.21 -15.25
C VAL A 46 -3.38 4.27 -16.20
N THR A 47 -3.56 3.93 -17.48
CA THR A 47 -4.09 4.86 -18.47
C THR A 47 -4.91 4.13 -19.53
N PRO A 48 -6.14 4.58 -19.85
CA PRO A 48 -6.91 5.66 -19.20
C PRO A 48 -7.48 5.22 -17.86
N HIS A 49 -7.85 6.18 -17.01
CA HIS A 49 -8.50 5.90 -15.71
C HIS A 49 -9.99 5.55 -15.84
N ARG A 50 -10.58 5.75 -17.02
CA ARG A 50 -11.99 5.49 -17.28
C ARG A 50 -12.16 4.88 -18.66
N LEU A 51 -12.90 3.77 -18.71
CA LEU A 51 -13.34 3.14 -19.94
C LEU A 51 -14.85 3.37 -20.09
N VAL A 52 -15.30 3.66 -21.31
CA VAL A 52 -16.71 3.88 -21.62
C VAL A 52 -17.12 2.95 -22.75
N PHE A 53 -18.15 2.16 -22.52
CA PHE A 53 -18.77 1.30 -23.51
C PHE A 53 -20.16 1.88 -23.85
N ASP A 54 -20.33 2.30 -25.09
CA ASP A 54 -21.50 3.01 -25.60
C ASP A 54 -22.36 2.17 -26.57
N GLY A 55 -22.26 0.86 -26.44
CA GLY A 55 -22.97 -0.07 -27.32
C GLY A 55 -22.29 -0.28 -28.69
N SER A 56 -21.69 0.74 -29.28
CA SER A 56 -20.91 0.62 -30.53
C SER A 56 -19.51 0.04 -30.26
N LYS A 57 -18.91 0.45 -29.16
CA LYS A 57 -17.60 -0.03 -28.70
C LYS A 57 -17.73 -1.17 -27.73
N ARG A 58 -17.32 -2.34 -28.17
CA ARG A 58 -17.35 -3.59 -27.37
C ARG A 58 -15.99 -3.99 -26.81
N SER A 59 -14.93 -3.27 -27.14
CA SER A 59 -13.57 -3.54 -26.70
C SER A 59 -12.82 -2.24 -26.50
N GLU A 60 -12.19 -2.12 -25.35
CA GLU A 60 -11.32 -1.01 -25.00
C GLU A 60 -10.01 -1.55 -24.42
N VAL A 61 -9.02 -0.71 -24.36
CA VAL A 61 -7.70 -1.06 -23.83
C VAL A 61 -7.34 -0.18 -22.64
N LEU A 62 -6.64 -0.80 -21.70
CA LEU A 62 -6.08 -0.16 -20.53
C LEU A 62 -4.59 -0.49 -20.52
N ASN A 63 -3.74 0.51 -20.39
CA ASN A 63 -2.32 0.32 -20.25
C ASN A 63 -1.95 0.46 -18.78
N ILE A 64 -1.16 -0.49 -18.29
CA ILE A 64 -0.54 -0.43 -16.99
C ILE A 64 0.97 -0.38 -17.16
N ALA A 65 1.65 0.45 -16.40
CA ALA A 65 3.09 0.58 -16.41
C ALA A 65 3.63 0.59 -14.98
N ASN A 66 4.72 -0.11 -14.79
CA ASN A 66 5.47 -0.05 -13.54
C ASN A 66 6.43 1.13 -13.61
N THR A 67 6.16 2.17 -12.84
CA THR A 67 7.02 3.37 -12.76
C THR A 67 8.05 3.28 -11.62
N GLY A 68 8.01 2.18 -10.86
CA GLY A 68 8.98 1.89 -9.80
C GLY A 68 10.31 1.35 -10.32
N GLN A 69 11.23 1.11 -9.40
CA GLN A 69 12.58 0.61 -9.70
C GLN A 69 12.71 -0.90 -9.56
N ASP A 70 11.72 -1.57 -9.01
CA ASP A 70 11.70 -3.01 -8.77
C ASP A 70 10.69 -3.71 -9.65
N THR A 71 10.93 -4.99 -9.95
CA THR A 71 9.95 -5.84 -10.63
C THR A 71 8.75 -6.09 -9.71
N ALA A 72 7.56 -5.81 -10.20
CA ALA A 72 6.32 -5.97 -9.46
C ALA A 72 5.32 -6.89 -10.17
N ARG A 73 4.53 -7.60 -9.38
CA ARG A 73 3.43 -8.43 -9.87
C ARG A 73 2.11 -7.71 -9.61
N TYR A 74 1.32 -7.55 -10.66
CA TYR A 74 0.00 -6.94 -10.61
C TYR A 74 -1.09 -7.95 -10.92
N VAL A 75 -2.15 -7.89 -10.15
CA VAL A 75 -3.37 -8.69 -10.34
C VAL A 75 -4.49 -7.75 -10.72
N VAL A 76 -5.13 -8.01 -11.84
CA VAL A 76 -6.28 -7.23 -12.32
C VAL A 76 -7.55 -7.94 -11.89
N SER A 77 -8.44 -7.23 -11.21
CA SER A 77 -9.73 -7.74 -10.76
C SER A 77 -10.82 -6.69 -10.96
N LEU A 78 -12.06 -7.14 -11.05
CA LEU A 78 -13.24 -6.27 -11.05
C LEU A 78 -13.79 -6.21 -9.64
N ILE A 79 -13.99 -4.99 -9.15
CA ILE A 79 -14.55 -4.72 -7.83
C ILE A 79 -15.74 -3.79 -8.01
N GLN A 80 -16.81 -4.04 -7.26
CA GLN A 80 -18.02 -3.24 -7.29
C GLN A 80 -18.03 -2.27 -6.12
N TYR A 81 -18.37 -1.02 -6.41
CA TYR A 81 -18.49 0.02 -5.40
C TYR A 81 -19.86 0.70 -5.51
N ARG A 82 -20.39 1.06 -4.36
CA ARG A 82 -21.53 1.95 -4.22
C ARG A 82 -21.08 3.27 -3.60
N MET A 83 -21.65 4.37 -4.05
CA MET A 83 -21.51 5.65 -3.36
C MET A 83 -22.59 5.76 -2.31
N THR A 84 -22.20 6.02 -1.07
CA THR A 84 -23.11 6.25 0.05
C THR A 84 -23.64 7.69 0.03
N GLU A 85 -24.66 7.98 0.83
CA GLU A 85 -25.22 9.32 0.97
C GLU A 85 -24.20 10.38 1.43
N ASN A 86 -23.18 9.94 2.16
CA ASN A 86 -22.07 10.80 2.61
C ASN A 86 -20.97 10.98 1.55
N CYS A 87 -21.22 10.60 0.29
CA CYS A 87 -20.24 10.63 -0.80
C CYS A 87 -18.99 9.76 -0.56
N ALA A 88 -19.04 8.78 0.33
CA ALA A 88 -18.01 7.77 0.51
C ALA A 88 -18.24 6.58 -0.43
N PHE A 89 -17.15 5.88 -0.82
CA PHE A 89 -17.23 4.65 -1.60
C PHE A 89 -17.19 3.44 -0.68
N GLU A 90 -18.17 2.56 -0.84
CA GLU A 90 -18.24 1.29 -0.12
C GLU A 90 -18.17 0.13 -1.11
N GLN A 91 -17.29 -0.85 -0.84
CA GLN A 91 -17.24 -2.06 -1.64
C GLN A 91 -18.44 -2.94 -1.32
N ILE A 92 -19.14 -3.39 -2.38
CA ILE A 92 -20.33 -4.22 -2.26
C ILE A 92 -20.12 -5.56 -2.98
N THR A 93 -20.72 -6.61 -2.44
CA THR A 93 -20.71 -7.97 -3.00
C THR A 93 -22.04 -8.36 -3.62
N GLU A 94 -23.10 -7.63 -3.31
CA GLU A 94 -24.45 -7.83 -3.83
C GLU A 94 -24.98 -6.52 -4.41
N PRO A 95 -25.71 -6.56 -5.54
CA PRO A 95 -26.27 -5.37 -6.14
C PRO A 95 -27.44 -4.83 -5.31
N ASP A 96 -27.61 -3.53 -5.32
CA ASP A 96 -28.79 -2.90 -4.73
C ASP A 96 -30.07 -3.25 -5.52
N SER A 97 -31.23 -3.06 -4.89
CA SER A 97 -32.52 -3.34 -5.51
C SER A 97 -32.68 -2.60 -6.85
N GLY A 98 -32.97 -3.33 -7.91
CA GLY A 98 -33.11 -2.80 -9.26
C GLY A 98 -31.79 -2.59 -10.01
N GLN A 99 -30.66 -2.94 -9.43
CA GLN A 99 -29.35 -2.87 -10.07
C GLN A 99 -28.84 -4.27 -10.46
N ARG A 100 -27.89 -4.32 -11.40
CA ARG A 100 -27.17 -5.53 -11.78
C ARG A 100 -25.68 -5.23 -11.89
N PHE A 101 -24.86 -6.16 -11.45
CA PHE A 101 -23.41 -6.07 -11.63
C PHE A 101 -23.00 -6.37 -13.06
N ALA A 102 -21.95 -5.70 -13.50
CA ALA A 102 -21.40 -5.86 -14.85
C ALA A 102 -20.39 -7.03 -14.97
N ASP A 103 -20.10 -7.75 -13.89
CA ASP A 103 -19.10 -8.81 -13.81
C ASP A 103 -19.33 -9.95 -14.82
N ASN A 104 -20.59 -10.32 -15.06
CA ASN A 104 -20.97 -11.32 -16.06
C ASN A 104 -20.80 -10.85 -17.51
N PHE A 105 -20.69 -9.54 -17.71
CA PHE A 105 -20.64 -8.93 -19.05
C PHE A 105 -19.25 -8.43 -19.40
N ILE A 106 -18.37 -8.20 -18.41
CA ILE A 106 -17.02 -7.70 -18.63
C ILE A 106 -16.02 -8.85 -18.62
N ARG A 107 -15.17 -8.89 -19.64
CA ARG A 107 -14.02 -9.79 -19.74
C ARG A 107 -12.77 -8.95 -19.92
N PHE A 108 -11.70 -9.29 -19.21
CA PHE A 108 -10.42 -8.62 -19.34
C PHE A 108 -9.27 -9.62 -19.30
N PHE A 109 -8.22 -9.30 -20.04
CA PHE A 109 -7.03 -10.14 -20.18
C PHE A 109 -5.80 -9.27 -20.52
N PRO A 110 -4.63 -9.57 -19.94
CA PRO A 110 -4.37 -10.60 -18.94
C PRO A 110 -4.84 -10.21 -17.52
N ARG A 111 -5.02 -11.21 -16.65
CA ARG A 111 -5.41 -11.00 -15.24
C ARG A 111 -4.23 -10.88 -14.30
N ASN A 112 -3.09 -11.46 -14.68
CA ASN A 112 -1.86 -11.42 -13.90
C ASN A 112 -0.75 -10.92 -14.82
N VAL A 113 0.01 -9.95 -14.35
CA VAL A 113 1.09 -9.31 -15.08
C VAL A 113 2.29 -9.15 -14.17
N VAL A 114 3.48 -9.44 -14.68
CA VAL A 114 4.74 -9.16 -14.00
C VAL A 114 5.46 -8.13 -14.84
N LEU A 115 5.78 -6.98 -14.27
CA LEU A 115 6.42 -5.87 -14.95
C LEU A 115 7.74 -5.52 -14.26
N GLY A 116 8.81 -5.47 -15.04
CA GLY A 116 10.06 -4.88 -14.62
C GLY A 116 9.97 -3.36 -14.50
N PRO A 117 11.05 -2.69 -14.06
CA PRO A 117 11.11 -1.24 -14.02
C PRO A 117 10.86 -0.61 -15.41
N ASN A 118 9.98 0.38 -15.45
CA ASN A 118 9.57 1.10 -16.69
C ASN A 118 8.95 0.19 -17.77
N GLU A 119 8.53 -1.01 -17.42
CA GLU A 119 7.85 -1.91 -18.33
C GLU A 119 6.34 -1.65 -18.31
N ALA A 120 5.69 -1.78 -19.47
CA ALA A 120 4.26 -1.56 -19.63
C ALA A 120 3.58 -2.76 -20.29
N GLN A 121 2.30 -2.98 -19.94
CA GLN A 121 1.46 -4.01 -20.52
C GLN A 121 0.07 -3.47 -20.80
N THR A 122 -0.47 -3.88 -21.94
CA THR A 122 -1.85 -3.57 -22.32
C THR A 122 -2.80 -4.65 -21.79
N ILE A 123 -3.85 -4.21 -21.11
CA ILE A 123 -4.99 -5.03 -20.69
C ILE A 123 -6.13 -4.76 -21.64
N LYS A 124 -6.62 -5.80 -22.31
CA LYS A 124 -7.81 -5.71 -23.16
C LYS A 124 -9.04 -5.93 -22.30
N VAL A 125 -9.99 -4.99 -22.35
CA VAL A 125 -11.29 -5.08 -21.69
C VAL A 125 -12.37 -5.23 -22.75
N GLN A 126 -13.23 -6.22 -22.63
CA GLN A 126 -14.26 -6.53 -23.59
C GLN A 126 -15.62 -6.66 -22.92
N LEU A 127 -16.62 -6.08 -23.57
CA LEU A 127 -18.02 -6.28 -23.22
C LEU A 127 -18.56 -7.50 -23.95
N SER A 128 -18.93 -8.54 -23.20
CA SER A 128 -19.59 -9.75 -23.71
C SER A 128 -21.10 -9.59 -23.53
N LYS A 129 -21.91 -10.15 -24.43
CA LYS A 129 -23.38 -10.16 -24.35
C LYS A 129 -24.02 -8.78 -24.21
N ALA A 130 -23.53 -7.79 -24.95
CA ALA A 130 -24.02 -6.41 -24.90
C ALA A 130 -25.55 -6.30 -25.11
N SER A 131 -26.15 -7.20 -25.91
CA SER A 131 -27.60 -7.27 -26.14
C SER A 131 -28.47 -7.61 -24.92
N GLN A 132 -27.86 -7.98 -23.80
CA GLN A 132 -28.59 -8.28 -22.55
C GLN A 132 -28.49 -7.13 -21.54
N LEU A 133 -27.85 -6.01 -21.91
CA LEU A 133 -27.70 -4.82 -21.09
C LEU A 133 -28.73 -3.74 -21.43
N GLU A 134 -29.49 -3.92 -22.52
CA GLU A 134 -30.62 -3.06 -22.93
C GLU A 134 -31.89 -3.40 -22.16
#